data_5b009c74bab61f18aa200c2928a9ec37
#
_entry.id   5b009c74bab61f18aa200c2928a9ec37
#
_cell.length_a   1.000
_cell.length_b   1.000
_cell.length_c   1.000
_cell.angle_alpha   90.00
_cell.angle_beta   90.00
_cell.angle_gamma   90.00
#
_symmetry.space_group_name_H-M   'P 1'
#
loop_
_entity.id
_entity.type
_entity.pdbx_description
1 polymer ?
#
loop_
_entity_poly.entity_id
_entity_poly.type
_entity_poly.pdbx_seq_one_letter_code
_entity_poly.pdbx_strand_id
1 'polypeptide(L)'
;SHIREVDAIVHVVRCFDNENIVHVEGSVDPARDIETINLELILADIEHLERRLDRTRKAAKADKKLLRDVEILESLKAHLEEGKTARTFEGFGEDEDIDRVIGESDLLSAKKVIYAANMDEEGFTGNDTENERLKAVQAIADAEGAMVLPICAKLEEDIAGMDAEEKEMFLSELGLHESGLDRLIKVCYDLLGLMSYLTAGEQEVRAWTIEKGTKAPQAAGKIHTDFERGFIRAEVINYKDLIELGSLAAAREKGLVRSE
;
A
#
# COMPACT_ATOMS: atom_id res chain seq x y z
N SER A 1 6.72 -13.89 -11.14
CA SER A 1 7.35 -13.53 -9.90
C SER A 1 6.32 -12.88 -8.97
N HIS A 2 6.53 -13.02 -7.67
CA HIS A 2 5.56 -12.68 -6.60
C HIS A 2 5.08 -11.21 -6.60
N ILE A 3 5.85 -10.27 -7.15
CA ILE A 3 5.47 -8.84 -7.22
C ILE A 3 4.21 -8.60 -8.06
N ARG A 4 3.89 -9.46 -9.04
CA ARG A 4 2.65 -9.31 -9.84
C ARG A 4 1.39 -9.61 -9.04
N GLU A 5 1.48 -10.44 -8.01
CA GLU A 5 0.34 -10.95 -7.25
C GLU A 5 -0.09 -10.04 -6.08
N VAL A 6 0.64 -8.93 -5.84
CA VAL A 6 0.34 -8.00 -4.73
C VAL A 6 -0.35 -6.73 -5.23
N ASP A 7 -1.08 -6.05 -4.36
CA ASP A 7 -1.84 -4.84 -4.68
C ASP A 7 -1.02 -3.55 -4.51
N ALA A 8 0.06 -3.60 -3.72
CA ALA A 8 0.98 -2.48 -3.51
C ALA A 8 2.40 -2.98 -3.27
N ILE A 9 3.38 -2.10 -3.46
CA ILE A 9 4.81 -2.35 -3.27
C ILE A 9 5.33 -1.44 -2.16
N VAL A 10 6.06 -2.00 -1.21
CA VAL A 10 6.89 -1.24 -0.29
C VAL A 10 8.33 -1.29 -0.79
N HIS A 11 8.81 -0.18 -1.32
CA HIS A 11 10.17 -0.06 -1.82
C HIS A 11 11.06 0.47 -0.70
N VAL A 12 11.86 -0.40 -0.12
CA VAL A 12 12.84 -0.02 0.92
C VAL A 12 14.05 0.62 0.26
N VAL A 13 14.29 1.88 0.60
CA VAL A 13 15.35 2.71 0.00
C VAL A 13 16.37 3.05 1.07
N ARG A 14 17.64 2.76 0.82
CA ARG A 14 18.73 3.07 1.75
C ARG A 14 19.05 4.56 1.76
N CYS A 15 18.90 5.20 2.92
CA CYS A 15 19.19 6.62 3.13
C CYS A 15 20.29 6.89 4.15
N PHE A 16 21.03 5.87 4.59
CA PHE A 16 22.07 5.97 5.62
C PHE A 16 23.43 5.49 5.10
N ASP A 17 24.51 6.02 5.68
CA ASP A 17 25.88 5.55 5.45
C ASP A 17 26.26 4.48 6.48
N ASN A 18 26.92 3.42 6.03
CA ASN A 18 27.51 2.41 6.89
C ASN A 18 28.65 1.73 6.12
N GLU A 19 29.90 1.92 6.59
CA GLU A 19 31.09 1.37 5.95
C GLU A 19 31.14 -0.16 5.95
N ASN A 20 30.41 -0.80 6.88
CA ASN A 20 30.35 -2.27 6.99
C ASN A 20 29.30 -2.89 6.03
N ILE A 21 28.45 -2.08 5.41
CA ILE A 21 27.41 -2.54 4.48
C ILE A 21 27.77 -2.05 3.08
N VAL A 22 28.29 -2.98 2.28
CA VAL A 22 28.68 -2.69 0.88
C VAL A 22 27.45 -2.28 0.07
N HIS A 23 27.58 -1.19 -0.72
CA HIS A 23 26.63 -0.81 -1.73
C HIS A 23 27.10 -1.29 -3.11
N VAL A 24 26.21 -1.85 -3.92
CA VAL A 24 26.57 -2.41 -5.25
C VAL A 24 27.21 -1.36 -6.14
N GLU A 25 26.71 -0.12 -6.11
CA GLU A 25 27.21 1.01 -6.89
C GLU A 25 28.33 1.83 -6.18
N GLY A 26 28.81 1.34 -5.04
CA GLY A 26 29.92 1.96 -4.28
C GLY A 26 29.57 3.23 -3.50
N SER A 27 28.39 3.81 -3.70
CA SER A 27 27.91 4.98 -2.95
C SER A 27 26.40 4.90 -2.73
N VAL A 28 25.92 5.48 -1.62
CA VAL A 28 24.49 5.57 -1.32
C VAL A 28 23.89 6.76 -2.07
N ASP A 29 22.97 6.48 -2.98
CA ASP A 29 22.22 7.46 -3.75
C ASP A 29 20.77 6.96 -3.92
N PRO A 30 19.85 7.40 -3.05
CA PRO A 30 18.47 6.94 -3.06
C PRO A 30 17.72 7.21 -4.36
N ALA A 31 17.99 8.33 -5.01
CA ALA A 31 17.35 8.70 -6.27
C ALA A 31 17.74 7.73 -7.39
N ARG A 32 19.04 7.49 -7.56
CA ARG A 32 19.57 6.51 -8.52
C ARG A 32 19.03 5.12 -8.25
N ASP A 33 18.98 4.71 -6.99
CA ASP A 33 18.53 3.36 -6.62
C ASP A 33 17.03 3.18 -6.92
N ILE A 34 16.19 4.20 -6.69
CA ILE A 34 14.78 4.21 -7.08
C ILE A 34 14.64 4.15 -8.60
N GLU A 35 15.37 4.99 -9.34
CA GLU A 35 15.34 5.01 -10.80
C GLU A 35 15.72 3.65 -11.39
N THR A 36 16.75 2.99 -10.83
CA THR A 36 17.20 1.68 -11.28
C THR A 36 16.09 0.63 -11.13
N ILE A 37 15.43 0.58 -9.99
CA ILE A 37 14.32 -0.37 -9.76
C ILE A 37 13.10 -0.01 -10.62
N ASN A 38 12.77 1.27 -10.75
CA ASN A 38 11.67 1.69 -11.62
C ASN A 38 11.93 1.28 -13.07
N LEU A 39 13.17 1.42 -13.55
CA LEU A 39 13.55 1.01 -14.90
C LEU A 39 13.42 -0.51 -15.10
N GLU A 40 13.80 -1.33 -14.12
CA GLU A 40 13.59 -2.79 -14.16
C GLU A 40 12.11 -3.17 -14.26
N LEU A 41 11.25 -2.49 -13.49
CA LEU A 41 9.80 -2.71 -13.53
C LEU A 41 9.23 -2.29 -14.90
N ILE A 42 9.65 -1.15 -15.43
CA ILE A 42 9.23 -0.62 -16.73
C ILE A 42 9.63 -1.57 -17.87
N LEU A 43 10.87 -2.07 -17.89
CA LEU A 43 11.32 -3.00 -18.92
C LEU A 43 10.49 -4.30 -18.92
N ALA A 44 10.19 -4.83 -17.75
CA ALA A 44 9.33 -6.01 -17.62
C ALA A 44 7.89 -5.72 -18.08
N ASP A 45 7.41 -4.49 -17.88
CA ASP A 45 6.07 -4.06 -18.29
C ASP A 45 5.98 -3.85 -19.79
N ILE A 46 7.00 -3.27 -20.42
CA ILE A 46 7.07 -3.09 -21.91
C ILE A 46 6.94 -4.45 -22.59
N GLU A 47 7.71 -5.45 -22.16
CA GLU A 47 7.65 -6.80 -22.73
C GLU A 47 6.25 -7.42 -22.58
N HIS A 48 5.61 -7.22 -21.43
CA HIS A 48 4.27 -7.72 -21.18
C HIS A 48 3.22 -6.99 -22.04
N LEU A 49 3.32 -5.66 -22.11
CA LEU A 49 2.41 -4.79 -22.84
C LEU A 49 2.47 -5.03 -24.35
N GLU A 50 3.63 -5.28 -24.93
CA GLU A 50 3.80 -5.61 -26.36
C GLU A 50 2.98 -6.86 -26.74
N ARG A 51 3.06 -7.90 -25.94
CA ARG A 51 2.30 -9.12 -26.17
C ARG A 51 0.78 -8.90 -26.10
N ARG A 52 0.33 -8.02 -25.17
CA ARG A 52 -1.07 -7.62 -25.05
C ARG A 52 -1.51 -6.79 -26.24
N LEU A 53 -0.73 -5.77 -26.60
CA LEU A 53 -0.99 -4.86 -27.72
C LEU A 53 -1.18 -5.63 -29.03
N ASP A 54 -0.30 -6.60 -29.32
CA ASP A 54 -0.39 -7.45 -30.53
C ASP A 54 -1.67 -8.29 -30.56
N ARG A 55 -2.08 -8.82 -29.40
CA ARG A 55 -3.36 -9.57 -29.29
C ARG A 55 -4.55 -8.65 -29.51
N THR A 56 -4.56 -7.47 -28.87
CA THR A 56 -5.66 -6.51 -28.96
C THR A 56 -5.77 -5.94 -30.37
N ARG A 57 -4.66 -5.63 -31.07
CA ARG A 57 -4.65 -5.22 -32.48
C ARG A 57 -5.27 -6.27 -33.42
N LYS A 58 -5.00 -7.56 -33.18
CA LYS A 58 -5.59 -8.64 -33.96
C LYS A 58 -7.09 -8.75 -33.72
N ALA A 59 -7.52 -8.66 -32.46
CA ALA A 59 -8.93 -8.70 -32.08
C ALA A 59 -9.71 -7.46 -32.60
N ALA A 60 -9.11 -6.29 -32.60
CA ALA A 60 -9.71 -5.04 -33.09
C ALA A 60 -10.07 -5.07 -34.59
N LYS A 61 -9.46 -5.99 -35.37
CA LYS A 61 -9.87 -6.20 -36.77
C LYS A 61 -11.28 -6.76 -36.90
N ALA A 62 -11.72 -7.55 -35.93
CA ALA A 62 -13.06 -8.14 -35.87
C ALA A 62 -14.02 -7.30 -35.01
N ASP A 63 -13.53 -6.66 -33.95
CA ASP A 63 -14.31 -5.83 -33.06
C ASP A 63 -13.72 -4.42 -32.94
N LYS A 64 -14.37 -3.47 -33.65
CA LYS A 64 -13.93 -2.06 -33.67
C LYS A 64 -14.01 -1.36 -32.32
N LYS A 65 -14.73 -1.89 -31.32
CA LYS A 65 -14.80 -1.32 -29.97
C LYS A 65 -13.43 -1.34 -29.30
N LEU A 66 -12.57 -2.28 -29.66
CA LEU A 66 -11.22 -2.42 -29.12
C LEU A 66 -10.22 -1.41 -29.70
N LEU A 67 -10.62 -0.55 -30.65
CA LEU A 67 -9.69 0.45 -31.20
C LEU A 67 -9.25 1.46 -30.15
N ARG A 68 -10.12 1.85 -29.23
CA ARG A 68 -9.75 2.72 -28.10
C ARG A 68 -8.73 2.07 -27.18
N ASP A 69 -8.88 0.78 -26.90
CA ASP A 69 -7.90 0.01 -26.10
C ASP A 69 -6.54 -0.04 -26.80
N VAL A 70 -6.51 -0.21 -28.12
CA VAL A 70 -5.26 -0.16 -28.90
C VAL A 70 -4.57 1.19 -28.77
N GLU A 71 -5.31 2.30 -28.91
CA GLU A 71 -4.77 3.68 -28.77
C GLU A 71 -4.16 3.88 -27.37
N ILE A 72 -4.88 3.46 -26.31
CA ILE A 72 -4.41 3.58 -24.93
C ILE A 72 -3.12 2.75 -24.74
N LEU A 73 -3.12 1.48 -25.20
CA LEU A 73 -1.96 0.60 -25.08
C LEU A 73 -0.74 1.11 -25.84
N GLU A 74 -0.92 1.73 -27.02
CA GLU A 74 0.17 2.36 -27.80
C GLU A 74 0.74 3.58 -27.07
N SER A 75 -0.14 4.46 -26.56
CA SER A 75 0.26 5.65 -25.80
C SER A 75 0.97 5.28 -24.51
N LEU A 76 0.45 4.28 -23.79
CA LEU A 76 1.05 3.76 -22.56
C LEU A 76 2.43 3.13 -22.83
N LYS A 77 2.57 2.38 -23.93
CA LYS A 77 3.87 1.84 -24.34
C LYS A 77 4.89 2.96 -24.59
N ALA A 78 4.50 3.99 -25.33
CA ALA A 78 5.38 5.14 -25.58
C ALA A 78 5.79 5.84 -24.28
N HIS A 79 4.87 6.01 -23.32
CA HIS A 79 5.14 6.56 -22.00
C HIS A 79 6.17 5.73 -21.21
N LEU A 80 6.05 4.40 -21.23
CA LEU A 80 7.01 3.49 -20.60
C LEU A 80 8.38 3.54 -21.29
N GLU A 81 8.43 3.64 -22.63
CA GLU A 81 9.66 3.76 -23.41
C GLU A 81 10.42 5.07 -23.14
N GLU A 82 9.72 6.12 -22.65
CA GLU A 82 10.34 7.34 -22.13
C GLU A 82 10.93 7.17 -20.72
N GLY A 83 10.87 5.98 -20.12
CA GLY A 83 11.37 5.70 -18.77
C GLY A 83 10.42 6.15 -17.67
N LYS A 84 9.16 6.44 -17.98
CA LYS A 84 8.13 6.83 -17.00
C LYS A 84 7.32 5.64 -16.55
N THR A 85 7.00 5.56 -15.26
CA THR A 85 6.21 4.48 -14.68
C THR A 85 4.74 4.57 -15.14
N ALA A 86 4.04 3.44 -15.26
CA ALA A 86 2.64 3.42 -15.66
C ALA A 86 1.72 4.17 -14.69
N ARG A 87 2.11 4.29 -13.42
CA ARG A 87 1.36 5.06 -12.39
C ARG A 87 1.32 6.57 -12.67
N THR A 88 2.25 7.08 -13.50
CA THR A 88 2.30 8.49 -13.90
C THR A 88 1.69 8.73 -15.29
N PHE A 89 1.01 7.74 -15.86
CA PHE A 89 0.36 7.88 -17.15
C PHE A 89 -0.80 8.87 -17.05
N GLU A 90 -0.86 9.82 -17.99
CA GLU A 90 -1.90 10.87 -18.02
C GLU A 90 -3.29 10.26 -18.14
N GLY A 91 -4.21 10.68 -17.27
CA GLY A 91 -5.58 10.17 -17.18
C GLY A 91 -5.75 8.92 -16.32
N PHE A 92 -4.66 8.31 -15.83
CA PHE A 92 -4.78 7.18 -14.91
C PHE A 92 -5.34 7.65 -13.55
N GLY A 93 -6.42 7.03 -13.10
CA GLY A 93 -7.20 7.44 -11.93
C GLY A 93 -8.31 8.46 -12.23
N GLU A 94 -8.46 8.90 -13.51
CA GLU A 94 -9.43 9.92 -13.92
C GLU A 94 -10.31 9.45 -15.10
N ASP A 95 -9.81 8.59 -15.98
CA ASP A 95 -10.48 8.06 -17.17
C ASP A 95 -10.78 6.56 -17.00
N GLU A 96 -12.07 6.20 -17.01
CA GLU A 96 -12.53 4.82 -16.80
C GLU A 96 -11.96 3.82 -17.82
N ASP A 97 -11.77 4.23 -19.09
CA ASP A 97 -11.19 3.35 -20.10
C ASP A 97 -9.70 3.12 -19.85
N ILE A 98 -8.96 4.16 -19.45
CA ILE A 98 -7.54 4.07 -19.10
C ILE A 98 -7.38 3.18 -17.88
N ASP A 99 -8.17 3.40 -16.84
CA ASP A 99 -8.13 2.61 -15.59
C ASP A 99 -8.42 1.13 -15.85
N ARG A 100 -9.42 0.85 -16.68
CA ARG A 100 -9.75 -0.51 -17.09
C ARG A 100 -8.59 -1.16 -17.87
N VAL A 101 -8.06 -0.48 -18.87
CA VAL A 101 -6.98 -1.01 -19.72
C VAL A 101 -5.71 -1.24 -18.90
N ILE A 102 -5.33 -0.30 -18.02
CA ILE A 102 -4.16 -0.46 -17.15
C ILE A 102 -4.40 -1.59 -16.14
N GLY A 103 -5.56 -1.60 -15.47
CA GLY A 103 -5.92 -2.63 -14.49
C GLY A 103 -5.88 -4.05 -15.06
N GLU A 104 -6.40 -4.23 -16.29
CA GLU A 104 -6.35 -5.52 -16.98
C GLU A 104 -4.95 -5.87 -17.52
N SER A 105 -4.00 -4.93 -17.54
CA SER A 105 -2.65 -5.16 -18.05
C SER A 105 -1.69 -5.76 -17.03
N ASP A 106 -2.06 -5.79 -15.74
CA ASP A 106 -1.25 -6.32 -14.64
C ASP A 106 0.20 -5.80 -14.67
N LEU A 107 0.35 -4.47 -14.82
CA LEU A 107 1.65 -3.81 -14.90
C LEU A 107 2.26 -3.61 -13.51
N LEU A 108 3.56 -3.88 -13.39
CA LEU A 108 4.32 -3.71 -12.15
C LEU A 108 4.47 -2.24 -11.78
N SER A 109 4.79 -1.39 -12.76
CA SER A 109 4.99 0.04 -12.57
C SER A 109 3.68 0.84 -12.41
N ALA A 110 2.51 0.20 -12.59
CA ALA A 110 1.21 0.78 -12.26
C ALA A 110 0.81 0.61 -10.80
N LYS A 111 1.43 -0.35 -10.08
CA LYS A 111 1.09 -0.64 -8.68
C LYS A 111 1.37 0.56 -7.79
N LYS A 112 0.53 0.73 -6.78
CA LYS A 112 0.74 1.72 -5.73
C LYS A 112 2.05 1.43 -5.01
N VAL A 113 2.82 2.47 -4.68
CA VAL A 113 4.12 2.33 -4.02
C VAL A 113 4.20 3.18 -2.76
N ILE A 114 4.88 2.64 -1.75
CA ILE A 114 5.35 3.37 -0.57
C ILE A 114 6.86 3.28 -0.58
N TYR A 115 7.54 4.42 -0.56
CA TYR A 115 8.98 4.48 -0.38
C TYR A 115 9.29 4.47 1.10
N ALA A 116 9.77 3.34 1.62
CA ALA A 116 10.26 3.21 2.98
C ALA A 116 11.72 3.70 3.03
N ALA A 117 11.91 4.97 3.38
CA ALA A 117 13.23 5.57 3.49
C ALA A 117 13.93 5.04 4.75
N ASN A 118 14.83 4.07 4.57
CA ASN A 118 15.54 3.45 5.67
C ASN A 118 16.74 4.31 6.08
N MET A 119 16.65 4.90 7.26
CA MET A 119 17.59 5.83 7.86
C MET A 119 18.38 5.14 8.99
N ASP A 120 19.45 5.74 9.44
CA ASP A 120 20.09 5.34 10.70
C ASP A 120 19.34 5.91 11.91
N GLU A 121 19.76 5.52 13.11
CA GLU A 121 19.12 5.96 14.35
C GLU A 121 19.25 7.47 14.57
N GLU A 122 20.40 8.06 14.21
CA GLU A 122 20.66 9.49 14.37
C GLU A 122 19.80 10.31 13.40
N GLY A 123 19.76 9.91 12.12
CA GLY A 123 18.92 10.55 11.12
C GLY A 123 17.43 10.36 11.34
N PHE A 124 17.03 9.24 11.98
CA PHE A 124 15.63 8.93 12.26
C PHE A 124 15.09 9.65 13.51
N THR A 125 15.90 9.75 14.57
CA THR A 125 15.51 10.35 15.86
C THR A 125 15.94 11.81 16.01
N GLY A 126 16.89 12.27 15.21
CA GLY A 126 17.39 13.65 15.23
C GLY A 126 16.45 14.63 14.52
N ASN A 127 16.70 15.94 14.73
CA ASN A 127 15.96 17.03 14.04
C ASN A 127 16.30 17.17 12.55
N ASP A 128 16.92 16.18 11.95
CA ASP A 128 17.35 16.20 10.56
C ASP A 128 16.18 15.98 9.59
N THR A 129 15.17 16.85 9.70
CA THR A 129 14.24 17.12 8.60
C THR A 129 14.97 17.60 7.34
N GLU A 130 16.27 17.83 7.44
CA GLU A 130 17.17 18.29 6.40
C GLU A 130 17.97 17.17 5.73
N ASN A 131 17.70 15.90 6.04
CA ASN A 131 18.39 14.84 5.33
C ASN A 131 18.12 14.95 3.82
N GLU A 132 19.13 15.37 3.07
CA GLU A 132 19.02 15.61 1.62
C GLU A 132 18.58 14.34 0.88
N ARG A 133 18.97 13.18 1.38
CA ARG A 133 18.56 11.89 0.82
C ARG A 133 17.07 11.65 0.98
N LEU A 134 16.52 11.98 2.15
CA LEU A 134 15.06 11.90 2.37
C LEU A 134 14.32 12.89 1.48
N LYS A 135 14.84 14.11 1.31
CA LYS A 135 14.27 15.11 0.39
C LYS A 135 14.28 14.62 -1.07
N ALA A 136 15.35 13.93 -1.48
CA ALA A 136 15.44 13.35 -2.83
C ALA A 136 14.38 12.26 -3.05
N VAL A 137 14.18 11.38 -2.06
CA VAL A 137 13.10 10.36 -2.09
C VAL A 137 11.72 11.03 -2.13
N GLN A 138 11.52 12.07 -1.31
CA GLN A 138 10.25 12.83 -1.28
C GLN A 138 9.93 13.48 -2.63
N ALA A 139 10.92 14.09 -3.28
CA ALA A 139 10.73 14.72 -4.59
C ALA A 139 10.28 13.71 -5.67
N ILE A 140 10.83 12.49 -5.65
CA ILE A 140 10.41 11.42 -6.57
C ILE A 140 8.99 10.96 -6.23
N ALA A 141 8.71 10.74 -4.95
CA ALA A 141 7.40 10.32 -4.48
C ALA A 141 6.31 11.33 -4.85
N ASP A 142 6.58 12.63 -4.67
CA ASP A 142 5.65 13.70 -5.01
C ASP A 142 5.34 13.71 -6.53
N ALA A 143 6.36 13.49 -7.36
CA ALA A 143 6.19 13.40 -8.80
C ALA A 143 5.37 12.19 -9.26
N GLU A 144 5.38 11.11 -8.48
CA GLU A 144 4.65 9.86 -8.77
C GLU A 144 3.32 9.75 -8.02
N GLY A 145 2.97 10.71 -7.16
CA GLY A 145 1.81 10.62 -6.27
C GLY A 145 1.95 9.50 -5.24
N ALA A 146 3.19 9.14 -4.89
CA ALA A 146 3.52 8.08 -3.93
C ALA A 146 3.74 8.64 -2.52
N MET A 147 3.77 7.74 -1.53
CA MET A 147 4.01 8.10 -0.14
C MET A 147 5.45 7.77 0.27
N VAL A 148 6.02 8.59 1.15
CA VAL A 148 7.31 8.32 1.79
C VAL A 148 7.08 8.04 3.27
N LEU A 149 7.69 6.97 3.76
CA LEU A 149 7.69 6.60 5.17
C LEU A 149 9.14 6.46 5.65
N PRO A 150 9.65 7.41 6.45
CA PRO A 150 10.93 7.23 7.11
C PRO A 150 10.83 6.10 8.13
N ILE A 151 11.77 5.17 8.08
CA ILE A 151 11.91 4.03 9.00
C ILE A 151 13.38 3.89 9.42
N CYS A 152 13.61 3.22 10.55
CA CYS A 152 14.93 2.72 10.93
C CYS A 152 14.81 1.20 11.12
N ALA A 153 15.25 0.42 10.14
CA ALA A 153 15.13 -1.03 10.18
C ALA A 153 15.89 -1.67 11.34
N LYS A 154 17.01 -1.06 11.77
CA LYS A 154 17.76 -1.52 12.93
C LYS A 154 16.95 -1.34 14.21
N LEU A 155 16.32 -0.19 14.39
CA LEU A 155 15.43 0.06 15.53
C LEU A 155 14.29 -0.96 15.58
N GLU A 156 13.69 -1.27 14.42
CA GLU A 156 12.64 -2.29 14.34
C GLU A 156 13.13 -3.69 14.74
N GLU A 157 14.38 -4.04 14.37
CA GLU A 157 15.01 -5.28 14.78
C GLU A 157 15.22 -5.32 16.30
N ASP A 158 15.71 -4.24 16.88
CA ASP A 158 16.01 -4.13 18.32
C ASP A 158 14.72 -4.28 19.17
N ILE A 159 13.61 -3.68 18.75
CA ILE A 159 12.33 -3.77 19.48
C ILE A 159 11.51 -5.02 19.17
N ALA A 160 11.85 -5.79 18.14
CA ALA A 160 11.09 -6.97 17.73
C ALA A 160 11.04 -8.09 18.79
N GLY A 161 12.06 -8.15 19.66
CA GLY A 161 12.16 -9.13 20.75
C GLY A 161 11.62 -8.66 22.10
N MET A 162 11.21 -7.40 22.21
CA MET A 162 10.73 -6.79 23.45
C MET A 162 9.24 -7.13 23.70
N ASP A 163 8.86 -7.21 24.97
CA ASP A 163 7.45 -7.26 25.33
C ASP A 163 6.77 -5.88 25.12
N ALA A 164 5.45 -5.82 25.32
CA ALA A 164 4.69 -4.61 25.02
C ALA A 164 5.08 -3.41 25.90
N GLU A 165 5.38 -3.65 27.17
CA GLU A 165 5.76 -2.61 28.15
C GLU A 165 7.18 -2.11 27.87
N GLU A 166 8.10 -3.02 27.60
CA GLU A 166 9.48 -2.68 27.21
C GLU A 166 9.52 -1.89 25.91
N LYS A 167 8.76 -2.31 24.91
CA LYS A 167 8.65 -1.62 23.61
C LYS A 167 8.10 -0.21 23.77
N GLU A 168 7.03 -0.01 24.55
CA GLU A 168 6.44 1.31 24.79
C GLU A 168 7.42 2.24 25.51
N MET A 169 8.10 1.74 26.53
CA MET A 169 9.10 2.52 27.27
C MET A 169 10.27 2.92 26.36
N PHE A 170 10.82 1.99 25.59
CA PHE A 170 11.92 2.25 24.68
C PHE A 170 11.56 3.27 23.59
N LEU A 171 10.40 3.13 22.96
CA LEU A 171 9.92 4.10 21.97
C LEU A 171 9.70 5.47 22.59
N SER A 172 9.17 5.53 23.81
CA SER A 172 8.94 6.80 24.53
C SER A 172 10.25 7.52 24.85
N GLU A 173 11.32 6.81 25.22
CA GLU A 173 12.66 7.37 25.44
C GLU A 173 13.24 8.01 24.18
N LEU A 174 12.92 7.46 23.01
CA LEU A 174 13.29 8.01 21.70
C LEU A 174 12.34 9.11 21.20
N GLY A 175 11.29 9.47 21.99
CA GLY A 175 10.29 10.44 21.59
C GLY A 175 9.32 9.93 20.50
N LEU A 176 9.23 8.61 20.33
CA LEU A 176 8.36 7.96 19.36
C LEU A 176 7.09 7.42 20.04
N HIS A 177 5.95 7.57 19.38
CA HIS A 177 4.67 7.08 19.89
C HIS A 177 4.31 5.67 19.40
N GLU A 178 4.92 5.23 18.31
CA GLU A 178 4.67 3.94 17.67
C GLU A 178 5.88 3.51 16.82
N SER A 179 6.01 2.23 16.54
CA SER A 179 7.08 1.70 15.69
C SER A 179 6.88 2.06 14.21
N GLY A 180 7.96 2.00 13.43
CA GLY A 180 7.90 2.17 11.99
C GLY A 180 7.06 1.10 11.31
N LEU A 181 7.06 -0.13 11.83
CA LEU A 181 6.23 -1.23 11.34
C LEU A 181 4.74 -0.94 11.57
N ASP A 182 4.35 -0.45 12.76
CA ASP A 182 2.96 -0.09 13.06
C ASP A 182 2.47 1.04 12.14
N ARG A 183 3.34 2.04 11.88
CA ARG A 183 3.08 3.12 10.91
C ARG A 183 2.94 2.57 9.49
N LEU A 184 3.83 1.67 9.08
CA LEU A 184 3.80 1.05 7.75
C LEU A 184 2.49 0.30 7.52
N ILE A 185 2.04 -0.49 8.50
CA ILE A 185 0.76 -1.20 8.43
C ILE A 185 -0.40 -0.21 8.23
N LYS A 186 -0.46 0.87 9.01
CA LYS A 186 -1.51 1.89 8.88
C LYS A 186 -1.51 2.54 7.50
N VAL A 187 -0.32 2.94 7.02
CA VAL A 187 -0.14 3.55 5.70
C VAL A 187 -0.54 2.58 4.58
N CYS A 188 -0.21 1.30 4.67
CA CYS A 188 -0.64 0.27 3.72
C CYS A 188 -2.17 0.12 3.69
N TYR A 189 -2.81 0.08 4.87
CA TYR A 189 -4.27 0.01 4.96
C TYR A 189 -4.94 1.22 4.32
N ASP A 190 -4.43 2.42 4.57
CA ASP A 190 -4.97 3.64 3.98
C ASP A 190 -4.75 3.69 2.47
N LEU A 191 -3.55 3.33 2.00
CA LEU A 191 -3.21 3.30 0.58
C LEU A 191 -4.11 2.34 -0.22
N LEU A 192 -4.43 1.18 0.38
CA LEU A 192 -5.29 0.16 -0.23
C LEU A 192 -6.78 0.39 0.04
N GLY A 193 -7.13 1.45 0.80
CA GLY A 193 -8.51 1.72 1.16
C GLY A 193 -9.12 0.64 2.06
N LEU A 194 -8.30 -0.02 2.87
CA LEU A 194 -8.75 -1.11 3.74
C LEU A 194 -9.22 -0.60 5.11
N MET A 195 -10.07 -1.38 5.73
CA MET A 195 -10.45 -1.26 7.12
C MET A 195 -10.67 -2.63 7.74
N SER A 196 -10.58 -2.71 9.07
CA SER A 196 -10.90 -3.93 9.80
C SER A 196 -12.16 -3.74 10.64
N TYR A 197 -12.95 -4.80 10.73
CA TYR A 197 -13.99 -4.94 11.74
C TYR A 197 -13.72 -6.18 12.58
N LEU A 198 -14.26 -6.20 13.80
CA LEU A 198 -14.08 -7.29 14.75
C LEU A 198 -15.39 -8.07 14.89
N THR A 199 -15.29 -9.38 14.97
CA THR A 199 -16.38 -10.22 15.46
C THR A 199 -16.01 -10.75 16.83
N ALA A 200 -16.98 -10.75 17.75
CA ALA A 200 -16.82 -11.29 19.09
C ALA A 200 -17.93 -12.33 19.34
N GLY A 201 -17.54 -13.57 19.54
CA GLY A 201 -18.39 -14.68 19.93
C GLY A 201 -17.85 -15.37 21.19
N GLU A 202 -18.59 -16.36 21.70
CA GLU A 202 -18.15 -17.12 22.88
C GLU A 202 -16.87 -17.92 22.65
N GLN A 203 -16.64 -18.35 21.41
CA GLN A 203 -15.50 -19.21 21.05
C GLN A 203 -14.32 -18.44 20.46
N GLU A 204 -14.57 -17.29 19.81
CA GLU A 204 -13.56 -16.60 19.03
C GLU A 204 -13.82 -15.09 19.00
N VAL A 205 -12.74 -14.31 19.10
CA VAL A 205 -12.70 -12.91 18.73
C VAL A 205 -11.75 -12.78 17.53
N ARG A 206 -12.22 -12.18 16.42
CA ARG A 206 -11.46 -12.13 15.18
C ARG A 206 -11.60 -10.81 14.46
N ALA A 207 -10.47 -10.35 13.87
CA ALA A 207 -10.44 -9.21 12.97
C ALA A 207 -10.61 -9.68 11.52
N TRP A 208 -11.40 -8.93 10.73
CA TRP A 208 -11.68 -9.18 9.33
C TRP A 208 -11.34 -7.93 8.53
N THR A 209 -10.58 -8.09 7.46
CA THR A 209 -10.19 -6.99 6.59
C THR A 209 -11.15 -6.89 5.40
N ILE A 210 -11.65 -5.67 5.17
CA ILE A 210 -12.53 -5.32 4.06
C ILE A 210 -12.09 -3.99 3.45
N GLU A 211 -12.56 -3.69 2.26
CA GLU A 211 -12.41 -2.37 1.66
C GLU A 211 -13.36 -1.36 2.31
N LYS A 212 -12.92 -0.11 2.46
CA LYS A 212 -13.76 1.00 2.91
C LYS A 212 -14.95 1.16 1.95
N GLY A 213 -16.16 1.26 2.50
CA GLY A 213 -17.38 1.32 1.69
C GLY A 213 -18.04 -0.03 1.40
N THR A 214 -17.43 -1.16 1.79
CA THR A 214 -18.07 -2.48 1.72
C THR A 214 -19.36 -2.48 2.54
N LYS A 215 -20.46 -2.93 1.92
CA LYS A 215 -21.76 -2.99 2.59
C LYS A 215 -21.82 -4.19 3.54
N ALA A 216 -22.72 -4.12 4.54
CA ALA A 216 -22.84 -5.13 5.59
C ALA A 216 -23.02 -6.58 5.08
N PRO A 217 -23.85 -6.88 4.05
CA PRO A 217 -23.94 -8.25 3.53
C PRO A 217 -22.61 -8.79 2.99
N GLN A 218 -21.88 -8.00 2.18
CA GLN A 218 -20.59 -8.39 1.63
C GLN A 218 -19.52 -8.52 2.74
N ALA A 219 -19.56 -7.63 3.74
CA ALA A 219 -18.69 -7.76 4.91
C ALA A 219 -18.96 -9.08 5.65
N ALA A 220 -20.22 -9.43 5.88
CA ALA A 220 -20.59 -10.73 6.48
C ALA A 220 -20.13 -11.91 5.61
N GLY A 221 -20.11 -11.76 4.29
CA GLY A 221 -19.59 -12.74 3.34
C GLY A 221 -18.11 -13.07 3.52
N LYS A 222 -17.31 -12.15 4.08
CA LYS A 222 -15.90 -12.41 4.44
C LYS A 222 -15.76 -13.45 5.55
N ILE A 223 -16.76 -13.55 6.43
CA ILE A 223 -16.80 -14.56 7.50
C ILE A 223 -17.18 -15.92 6.89
N HIS A 224 -18.28 -15.95 6.16
CA HIS A 224 -18.76 -17.14 5.45
C HIS A 224 -19.77 -16.73 4.37
N THR A 225 -19.72 -17.41 3.21
CA THR A 225 -20.60 -17.12 2.06
C THR A 225 -22.08 -17.22 2.38
N ASP A 226 -22.47 -18.09 3.31
CA ASP A 226 -23.87 -18.23 3.74
C ASP A 226 -24.35 -17.00 4.51
N PHE A 227 -23.46 -16.28 5.19
CA PHE A 227 -23.82 -15.04 5.90
C PHE A 227 -24.12 -13.90 4.92
N GLU A 228 -23.51 -13.87 3.75
CA GLU A 228 -23.84 -12.91 2.71
C GLU A 228 -25.24 -13.19 2.14
N ARG A 229 -25.51 -14.46 1.80
CA ARG A 229 -26.78 -14.88 1.19
C ARG A 229 -27.97 -14.80 2.15
N GLY A 230 -27.73 -15.12 3.41
CA GLY A 230 -28.73 -15.11 4.47
C GLY A 230 -28.73 -13.84 5.32
N PHE A 231 -28.03 -12.78 4.90
CA PHE A 231 -27.92 -11.55 5.68
C PHE A 231 -29.28 -10.89 5.86
N ILE A 232 -29.64 -10.65 7.12
CA ILE A 232 -30.85 -9.93 7.49
C ILE A 232 -30.47 -8.60 8.14
N ARG A 233 -29.64 -8.68 9.17
CA ARG A 233 -29.13 -7.53 9.92
C ARG A 233 -27.91 -7.93 10.76
N ALA A 234 -27.06 -6.94 11.09
CA ALA A 234 -26.01 -7.08 12.09
C ALA A 234 -26.15 -6.01 13.18
N GLU A 235 -25.85 -6.37 14.41
CA GLU A 235 -25.66 -5.40 15.48
C GLU A 235 -24.22 -4.94 15.48
N VAL A 236 -24.00 -3.63 15.37
CA VAL A 236 -22.68 -3.02 15.24
C VAL A 236 -22.48 -1.95 16.31
N ILE A 237 -21.31 -1.95 16.90
CA ILE A 237 -20.85 -0.93 17.85
C ILE A 237 -19.44 -0.50 17.50
N ASN A 238 -19.11 0.78 17.74
CA ASN A 238 -17.74 1.23 17.67
C ASN A 238 -16.92 0.55 18.79
N TYR A 239 -15.77 -0.05 18.43
CA TYR A 239 -14.96 -0.80 19.39
C TYR A 239 -14.46 0.05 20.57
N LYS A 240 -14.19 1.35 20.35
CA LYS A 240 -13.77 2.29 21.42
C LYS A 240 -14.89 2.46 22.44
N ASP A 241 -16.14 2.64 21.98
CA ASP A 241 -17.30 2.76 22.85
C ASP A 241 -17.51 1.48 23.66
N LEU A 242 -17.30 0.32 23.02
CA LEU A 242 -17.40 -0.97 23.71
C LEU A 242 -16.36 -1.14 24.82
N ILE A 243 -15.10 -0.74 24.55
CA ILE A 243 -14.01 -0.80 25.55
C ILE A 243 -14.30 0.16 26.69
N GLU A 244 -14.70 1.40 26.40
CA GLU A 244 -15.00 2.42 27.41
C GLU A 244 -16.16 2.00 28.33
N LEU A 245 -17.19 1.37 27.77
CA LEU A 245 -18.37 0.94 28.52
C LEU A 245 -18.22 -0.44 29.18
N GLY A 246 -17.25 -1.22 28.78
CA GLY A 246 -16.91 -2.52 29.34
C GLY A 246 -17.90 -3.66 29.02
N SER A 247 -19.05 -3.36 28.39
CA SER A 247 -20.01 -4.41 28.00
C SER A 247 -20.98 -3.97 26.89
N LEU A 248 -21.46 -4.94 26.11
CA LEU A 248 -22.52 -4.74 25.11
C LEU A 248 -23.85 -4.33 25.77
N ALA A 249 -24.14 -4.79 27.01
CA ALA A 249 -25.36 -4.42 27.74
C ALA A 249 -25.37 -2.92 28.05
N ALA A 250 -24.28 -2.39 28.62
CA ALA A 250 -24.13 -0.97 28.89
C ALA A 250 -24.19 -0.11 27.62
N ALA A 251 -23.64 -0.63 26.50
CA ALA A 251 -23.70 0.04 25.22
C ALA A 251 -25.13 0.12 24.65
N ARG A 252 -25.92 -0.95 24.80
CA ARG A 252 -27.35 -0.96 24.42
C ARG A 252 -28.17 0.03 25.23
N GLU A 253 -27.95 0.11 26.55
CA GLU A 253 -28.62 1.08 27.43
C GLU A 253 -28.34 2.51 27.01
N LYS A 254 -27.14 2.80 26.50
CA LYS A 254 -26.76 4.11 25.97
C LYS A 254 -27.16 4.34 24.49
N GLY A 255 -27.78 3.38 23.84
CA GLY A 255 -28.22 3.48 22.45
C GLY A 255 -27.07 3.54 21.42
N LEU A 256 -25.89 3.04 21.76
CA LEU A 256 -24.70 3.05 20.92
C LEU A 256 -24.58 1.81 20.02
N VAL A 257 -25.43 0.80 20.24
CA VAL A 257 -25.51 -0.36 19.35
C VAL A 257 -26.47 -0.05 18.21
N ARG A 258 -25.95 -0.12 16.98
CA ARG A 258 -26.73 0.13 15.75
C ARG A 258 -27.13 -1.18 15.10
N SER A 259 -28.23 -1.18 14.38
CA SER A 259 -28.65 -2.28 13.51
C SER A 259 -28.39 -1.86 12.05
N GLU A 260 -27.56 -2.60 11.38
CA GLU A 260 -27.14 -2.39 9.97
C GLU A 260 -27.75 -3.48 9.06
#